data_cc82ab8917dfde8fdba92c303843dd16
#
_entry.id   cc82ab8917dfde8fdba92c303843dd16
#
_cell.length_a   1.000
_cell.length_b   1.000
_cell.length_c   1.000
_cell.angle_alpha   90.00
_cell.angle_beta   90.00
_cell.angle_gamma   90.00
#
_symmetry.space_group_name_H-M   'P 1'
#
loop_
_entity.id
_entity.type
_entity.pdbx_description
1 polymer ?
#
loop_
_entity_poly.entity_id
_entity_poly.type
_entity_poly.pdbx_seq_one_letter_code
_entity_poly.pdbx_strand_id
1 'polypeptide(L)'
;MQIFLKIRQIVSQIPLGKVTTYGSIAKLIGTTPRVVGWALRGNENMSIPCHRVVKSGGVLANQFSLGNWPEQRRRLEAEGIKFSGQQIINFIDYLKYNL
;
A
#
# COMPACT_ATOMS: atom_id res chain seq x y z
N MET A 1 -14.16 12.48 5.27
CA MET A 1 -13.09 13.31 5.84
C MET A 1 -12.10 13.66 4.76
N GLN A 2 -11.66 14.91 4.72
CA GLN A 2 -10.72 15.38 3.69
C GLN A 2 -9.39 14.66 3.72
N ILE A 3 -8.90 14.31 4.92
CA ILE A 3 -7.63 13.58 5.04
C ILE A 3 -7.73 12.19 4.39
N PHE A 4 -8.87 11.53 4.49
CA PHE A 4 -9.07 10.23 3.84
C PHE A 4 -9.05 10.36 2.32
N LEU A 5 -9.68 11.40 1.77
CA LEU A 5 -9.62 11.67 0.33
C LEU A 5 -8.19 11.92 -0.12
N LYS A 6 -7.44 12.70 0.65
CA LYS A 6 -6.05 13.02 0.33
C LYS A 6 -5.19 11.76 0.30
N ILE A 7 -5.38 10.87 1.27
CA ILE A 7 -4.67 9.59 1.32
C ILE A 7 -4.98 8.75 0.08
N ARG A 8 -6.25 8.66 -0.28
CA ARG A 8 -6.68 7.88 -1.45
C ARG A 8 -6.14 8.46 -2.75
N GLN A 9 -6.06 9.78 -2.86
CA GLN A 9 -5.46 10.44 -4.02
C GLN A 9 -3.98 10.10 -4.14
N ILE A 10 -3.25 10.09 -3.03
CA ILE A 10 -1.83 9.72 -3.03
C ILE A 10 -1.66 8.27 -3.46
N VAL A 11 -2.46 7.37 -2.92
CA VAL A 11 -2.38 5.94 -3.27
C VAL A 11 -2.69 5.73 -4.75
N SER A 12 -3.63 6.48 -5.31
CA SER A 12 -3.98 6.36 -6.72
C SER A 12 -2.83 6.72 -7.67
N GLN A 13 -1.81 7.41 -7.16
CA GLN A 13 -0.63 7.80 -7.94
C GLN A 13 0.49 6.78 -7.90
N ILE A 14 0.38 5.72 -7.10
CA ILE A 14 1.41 4.68 -7.04
C ILE A 14 1.35 3.87 -8.32
N PRO A 15 2.43 3.86 -9.14
CA PRO A 15 2.39 3.16 -10.40
C PRO A 15 2.43 1.64 -10.26
N LEU A 16 1.98 0.95 -11.28
CA LEU A 16 2.07 -0.50 -11.37
C LEU A 16 3.52 -0.95 -11.17
N GLY A 17 3.72 -1.99 -10.38
CA GLY A 17 5.06 -2.53 -10.11
C GLY A 17 5.81 -1.79 -9.01
N LYS A 18 5.17 -0.80 -8.37
CA LYS A 18 5.77 -0.07 -7.26
C LYS A 18 4.88 -0.12 -6.02
N VAL A 19 5.50 0.06 -4.86
CA VAL A 19 4.80 0.07 -3.58
C VAL A 19 5.30 1.24 -2.73
N THR A 20 4.51 1.61 -1.74
CA THR A 20 4.94 2.52 -0.67
C THR A 20 4.46 1.96 0.66
N THR A 21 4.83 2.63 1.75
CA THR A 21 4.46 2.17 3.09
C THR A 21 3.41 3.07 3.70
N TYR A 22 2.66 2.52 4.65
CA TYR A 22 1.72 3.32 5.46
C TYR A 22 2.45 4.49 6.12
N GLY A 23 3.67 4.23 6.62
CA GLY A 23 4.46 5.28 7.29
C GLY A 23 4.90 6.38 6.35
N SER A 24 5.26 6.05 5.11
CA SER A 24 5.67 7.07 4.13
C SER A 24 4.51 8.00 3.78
N ILE A 25 3.32 7.45 3.58
CA ILE A 25 2.12 8.25 3.32
C ILE A 25 1.79 9.12 4.53
N ALA A 26 1.83 8.54 5.73
CA ALA A 26 1.55 9.26 6.97
C ALA A 26 2.49 10.44 7.15
N LYS A 27 3.78 10.24 6.91
CA LYS A 27 4.78 11.30 7.04
C LYS A 27 4.55 12.42 6.05
N LEU A 28 4.18 12.08 4.83
CA LEU A 28 3.94 13.06 3.77
C LEU A 28 2.78 13.99 4.12
N ILE A 29 1.74 13.47 4.76
CA ILE A 29 0.52 14.23 5.07
C ILE A 29 0.55 14.82 6.47
N GLY A 30 1.44 14.32 7.35
CA GLY A 30 1.48 14.76 8.75
C GLY A 30 0.48 14.03 9.64
N THR A 31 0.28 12.73 9.40
CA THR A 31 -0.63 11.90 10.18
C THR A 31 0.10 10.63 10.66
N THR A 32 -0.63 9.61 11.06
CA THR A 32 -0.06 8.35 11.54
C THR A 32 -0.36 7.21 10.57
N PRO A 33 0.45 6.14 10.58
CA PRO A 33 0.17 4.96 9.76
C PRO A 33 -1.20 4.36 10.04
N ARG A 34 -1.68 4.43 11.29
CA ARG A 34 -3.01 3.94 11.66
C ARG A 34 -4.11 4.66 10.90
N VAL A 35 -4.01 5.99 10.80
CA VAL A 35 -4.99 6.79 10.05
C VAL A 35 -4.97 6.42 8.59
N VAL A 36 -3.79 6.22 8.01
CA VAL A 36 -3.66 5.75 6.63
C VAL A 36 -4.36 4.40 6.45
N GLY A 37 -4.14 3.48 7.39
CA GLY A 37 -4.81 2.17 7.36
C GLY A 37 -6.32 2.30 7.41
N TRP A 38 -6.84 3.19 8.25
CA TRP A 38 -8.29 3.43 8.33
C TRP A 38 -8.86 3.98 7.02
N ALA A 39 -8.15 4.94 6.41
CA ALA A 39 -8.59 5.52 5.14
C ALA A 39 -8.68 4.48 4.03
N LEU A 40 -7.71 3.57 3.98
CA LEU A 40 -7.67 2.54 2.94
C LEU A 40 -8.62 1.40 3.24
N ARG A 41 -8.79 1.04 4.52
CA ARG A 41 -9.71 -0.04 4.92
C ARG A 41 -11.14 0.28 4.52
N GLY A 42 -11.54 1.55 4.57
CA GLY A 42 -12.88 1.96 4.18
C GLY A 42 -13.07 2.14 2.67
N ASN A 43 -12.02 1.92 1.88
CA ASN A 43 -12.09 2.12 0.45
C ASN A 43 -12.76 0.93 -0.25
N GLU A 44 -13.80 1.21 -1.04
CA GLU A 44 -14.48 0.21 -1.86
C GLU A 44 -14.21 0.43 -3.35
N ASN A 45 -13.45 1.46 -3.70
CA ASN A 45 -13.15 1.78 -5.09
C ASN A 45 -11.99 0.91 -5.59
N MET A 46 -12.29 -0.03 -6.47
CA MET A 46 -11.32 -0.98 -7.00
C MET A 46 -10.25 -0.32 -7.86
N SER A 47 -10.48 0.90 -8.33
CA SER A 47 -9.48 1.63 -9.12
C SER A 47 -8.37 2.25 -8.28
N ILE A 48 -8.55 2.33 -6.95
CA ILE A 48 -7.51 2.80 -6.04
C ILE A 48 -6.65 1.60 -5.64
N PRO A 49 -5.34 1.59 -5.97
CA PRO A 49 -4.49 0.41 -5.77
C PRO A 49 -4.02 0.27 -4.33
N CYS A 50 -4.94 0.01 -3.41
CA CYS A 50 -4.63 -0.16 -1.99
C CYS A 50 -3.62 -1.28 -1.74
N HIS A 51 -3.56 -2.27 -2.63
CA HIS A 51 -2.62 -3.39 -2.53
C HIS A 51 -1.16 -2.94 -2.67
N ARG A 52 -0.92 -1.72 -3.20
CA ARG A 52 0.42 -1.16 -3.34
C ARG A 52 0.91 -0.44 -2.09
N VAL A 53 0.18 -0.52 -0.99
CA VAL A 53 0.60 0.03 0.30
C VAL A 53 0.91 -1.12 1.23
N VAL A 54 2.14 -1.15 1.75
CA VAL A 54 2.64 -2.26 2.57
C VAL A 54 3.17 -1.71 3.90
N LYS A 55 3.46 -2.62 4.82
CA LYS A 55 4.08 -2.26 6.10
C LYS A 55 5.55 -1.95 5.91
N SER A 56 6.14 -1.34 6.93
CA SER A 56 7.58 -1.03 6.96
C SER A 56 8.40 -2.26 6.58
N GLY A 57 9.41 -2.06 5.75
CA GLY A 57 10.28 -3.14 5.29
C GLY A 57 9.71 -4.01 4.20
N GLY A 58 8.50 -3.71 3.70
CA GLY A 58 7.90 -4.48 2.61
C GLY A 58 7.13 -5.70 3.07
N VAL A 59 6.68 -5.71 4.32
CA VAL A 59 5.88 -6.81 4.87
C VAL A 59 4.41 -6.53 4.61
N LEU A 60 3.66 -7.54 4.16
CA LEU A 60 2.22 -7.42 3.98
C LEU A 60 1.51 -7.52 5.32
N ALA A 61 0.49 -6.67 5.53
CA ALA A 61 -0.39 -6.78 6.67
C ALA A 61 -1.26 -8.04 6.52
N ASN A 62 -1.80 -8.54 7.64
CA ASN A 62 -2.66 -9.73 7.57
C ASN A 62 -3.88 -9.50 6.68
N GLN A 63 -4.40 -8.28 6.68
CA GLN A 63 -5.53 -7.89 5.84
C GLN A 63 -5.27 -6.53 5.21
N PHE A 64 -5.81 -6.32 4.01
CA PHE A 64 -5.88 -5.02 3.37
C PHE A 64 -7.34 -4.76 2.96
N SER A 65 -7.65 -3.58 2.39
CA SER A 65 -9.04 -3.16 2.17
C SER A 65 -9.85 -4.10 1.27
N LEU A 66 -9.19 -4.85 0.40
CA LEU A 66 -9.86 -5.70 -0.59
C LEU A 66 -9.64 -7.20 -0.35
N GLY A 67 -9.15 -7.60 0.83
CA GLY A 67 -8.95 -8.99 1.16
C GLY A 67 -7.88 -9.24 2.20
N ASN A 68 -7.31 -10.45 2.19
CA ASN A 68 -6.23 -10.82 3.09
C ASN A 68 -4.89 -10.78 2.36
N TRP A 69 -3.78 -11.05 3.09
CA TRP A 69 -2.44 -10.92 2.52
C TRP A 69 -2.18 -11.87 1.34
N PRO A 70 -2.70 -13.10 1.25
CA PRO A 70 -2.50 -13.90 0.04
C PRO A 70 -3.08 -13.24 -1.21
N GLU A 71 -4.22 -12.58 -1.09
CA GLU A 71 -4.82 -11.85 -2.22
C GLU A 71 -3.97 -10.62 -2.57
N GLN A 72 -3.49 -9.89 -1.58
CA GLN A 72 -2.60 -8.76 -1.80
C GLN A 72 -1.32 -9.20 -2.51
N ARG A 73 -0.71 -10.28 -2.04
CA ARG A 73 0.48 -10.87 -2.66
C ARG A 73 0.21 -11.25 -4.11
N ARG A 74 -0.91 -11.91 -4.36
CA ARG A 74 -1.30 -12.32 -5.71
C ARG A 74 -1.36 -11.13 -6.67
N ARG A 75 -1.95 -10.02 -6.23
CA ARG A 75 -2.06 -8.81 -7.04
C ARG A 75 -0.69 -8.19 -7.31
N LEU A 76 0.18 -8.15 -6.32
CA LEU A 76 1.52 -7.59 -6.48
C LEU A 76 2.41 -8.51 -7.32
N GLU A 77 2.28 -9.81 -7.18
CA GLU A 77 3.00 -10.76 -8.03
C GLU A 77 2.60 -10.60 -9.49
N ALA A 78 1.34 -10.33 -9.77
CA ALA A 78 0.87 -10.05 -11.13
C ALA A 78 1.52 -8.78 -11.70
N GLU A 79 2.01 -7.90 -10.85
CA GLU A 79 2.73 -6.68 -11.25
C GLU A 79 4.25 -6.88 -11.28
N GLY A 80 4.73 -8.10 -11.08
CA GLY A 80 6.15 -8.43 -11.18
C GLY A 80 6.92 -8.37 -9.86
N ILE A 81 6.25 -8.15 -8.73
CA ILE A 81 6.90 -8.10 -7.42
C ILE A 81 7.05 -9.50 -6.86
N LYS A 82 8.22 -9.81 -6.31
CA LYS A 82 8.54 -11.15 -5.83
C LYS A 82 8.48 -11.21 -4.31
N PHE A 83 8.05 -12.36 -3.78
CA PHE A 83 7.79 -12.56 -2.36
C PHE A 83 8.44 -13.81 -1.80
N SER A 84 8.69 -13.76 -0.49
CA SER A 84 8.87 -14.92 0.36
C SER A 84 7.84 -14.78 1.48
N GLY A 85 6.78 -15.62 1.47
CA GLY A 85 5.66 -15.48 2.40
C GLY A 85 4.99 -14.10 2.29
N GLN A 86 4.94 -13.37 3.40
CA GLN A 86 4.40 -12.00 3.45
C GLN A 86 5.45 -10.92 3.17
N GLN A 87 6.68 -11.31 2.87
CA GLN A 87 7.80 -10.38 2.71
C GLN A 87 8.13 -10.17 1.24
N ILE A 88 8.22 -8.91 0.81
CA ILE A 88 8.71 -8.56 -0.51
C ILE A 88 10.21 -8.80 -0.55
N ILE A 89 10.69 -9.53 -1.57
CA ILE A 89 12.12 -9.74 -1.81
C ILE A 89 12.67 -8.51 -2.53
N ASN A 90 13.82 -8.01 -2.08
CA ASN A 90 14.45 -6.81 -2.64
C ASN A 90 13.50 -5.60 -2.62
N PHE A 91 12.90 -5.36 -1.47
CA PHE A 91 11.87 -4.32 -1.28
C PHE A 91 12.29 -2.96 -1.85
N ILE A 92 13.55 -2.57 -1.68
CA ILE A 92 14.05 -1.26 -2.13
C ILE A 92 13.86 -1.07 -3.64
N ASP A 93 13.96 -2.15 -4.42
CA ASP A 93 13.82 -2.08 -5.88
C ASP A 93 12.40 -1.70 -6.32
N TYR A 94 11.41 -1.94 -5.48
CA TYR A 94 10.01 -1.68 -5.79
C TYR A 94 9.46 -0.45 -5.07
N LEU A 95 10.25 0.17 -4.20
CA LEU A 95 9.79 1.27 -3.37
C LEU A 95 9.63 2.56 -4.19
N LYS A 96 8.47 3.20 -4.07
CA LYS A 96 8.23 4.51 -4.64
C LYS A 96 8.62 5.57 -3.62
N TYR A 97 9.67 6.32 -3.88
CA TYR A 97 10.20 7.31 -2.94
C TYR A 97 9.48 8.66 -3.01
N ASN A 98 9.11 9.09 -4.20
CA ASN A 98 8.51 10.41 -4.41
C ASN A 98 7.02 10.27 -4.70
N LEU A 99 6.24 10.49 -3.66
CA LEU A 99 4.78 10.43 -3.77
C LEU A 99 4.18 11.82 -4.00
#